data_ca72fc1d8222ef67610f1a28dfcbd513
#
_entry.id   ca72fc1d8222ef67610f1a28dfcbd513
#
_cell.length_a   1.000
_cell.length_b   1.000
_cell.length_c   1.000
_cell.angle_alpha   90.00
_cell.angle_beta   90.00
_cell.angle_gamma   90.00
#
_symmetry.space_group_name_H-M   'P 1'
#
loop_
_entity.id
_entity.type
_entity.pdbx_description
1 polymer ?
#
loop_
_entity_poly.entity_id
_entity_poly.type
_entity_poly.pdbx_seq_one_letter_code
_entity_poly.pdbx_strand_id
1 'polypeptide(L)'
;MKNKTINSIIGRTIKEIRIRSFYLDLELVCEIISLFIRVDTEVWYKFSMCDGENFIEILEEEPKEIMLNEIQDEFAYPIKTISSNYVDRKIIDIKEYIYKNLWDELNGFYIKLDNETGFSYFEENDCPMIFDGIKIDKEYSFVSSDQ
;
A
#
# COMPACT_ATOMS: atom_id res chain seq x y z
N MET A 1 -9.95 11.62 9.54
CA MET A 1 -9.17 10.46 10.05
C MET A 1 -8.04 10.09 9.11
N LYS A 2 -8.33 9.85 7.82
CA LYS A 2 -7.30 9.48 6.85
C LYS A 2 -6.22 10.55 6.69
N ASN A 3 -6.59 11.82 6.57
CA ASN A 3 -5.63 12.91 6.42
C ASN A 3 -4.68 13.03 7.62
N LYS A 4 -5.20 12.80 8.81
CA LYS A 4 -4.38 12.82 10.03
C LYS A 4 -3.36 11.69 10.01
N THR A 5 -3.76 10.50 9.57
CA THR A 5 -2.86 9.35 9.47
C THR A 5 -1.80 9.60 8.39
N ILE A 6 -2.18 10.12 7.23
CA ILE A 6 -1.24 10.47 6.17
C ILE A 6 -0.24 11.50 6.67
N ASN A 7 -0.69 12.53 7.37
CA ASN A 7 0.21 13.57 7.91
C ASN A 7 1.21 12.99 8.90
N SER A 8 0.84 11.94 9.62
CA SER A 8 1.75 11.33 10.60
C SER A 8 2.89 10.54 9.94
N ILE A 9 2.71 10.03 8.74
CA ILE A 9 3.74 9.25 8.03
C ILE A 9 4.65 10.14 7.17
N ILE A 10 4.18 11.31 6.76
CA ILE A 10 4.99 12.23 5.95
C ILE A 10 6.19 12.71 6.76
N GLY A 11 7.36 12.67 6.15
CA GLY A 11 8.62 13.00 6.81
C GLY A 11 9.30 11.82 7.49
N ARG A 12 8.67 10.64 7.50
CA ARG A 12 9.24 9.45 8.10
C ARG A 12 10.02 8.64 7.07
N THR A 13 11.03 7.92 7.54
CA THR A 13 11.86 7.08 6.70
C THR A 13 11.34 5.64 6.72
N ILE A 14 11.22 5.03 5.55
CA ILE A 14 10.78 3.63 5.43
C ILE A 14 11.88 2.72 5.93
N LYS A 15 11.57 1.83 6.86
CA LYS A 15 12.54 0.87 7.41
C LYS A 15 12.27 -0.57 6.98
N GLU A 16 11.03 -0.90 6.72
CA GLU A 16 10.66 -2.25 6.30
C GLU A 16 9.36 -2.22 5.54
N ILE A 17 9.23 -3.10 4.54
CA ILE A 17 7.99 -3.26 3.76
C ILE A 17 7.58 -4.71 3.80
N ARG A 18 6.32 -4.97 4.15
CA ARG A 18 5.71 -6.28 4.11
C ARG A 18 4.46 -6.23 3.24
N ILE A 19 4.09 -7.37 2.68
CA ILE A 19 2.88 -7.49 1.87
C ILE A 19 2.06 -8.68 2.35
N ARG A 20 0.74 -8.54 2.23
CA ARG A 20 -0.18 -9.66 2.43
C ARG A 20 -0.68 -10.09 1.05
N SER A 21 -0.57 -11.39 0.78
CA SER A 21 -1.06 -12.00 -0.45
C SER A 21 -2.38 -12.71 -0.20
N PHE A 22 -3.08 -13.06 -1.27
CA PHE A 22 -4.27 -13.90 -1.19
C PHE A 22 -4.09 -15.11 -2.09
N TYR A 23 -4.27 -16.29 -1.50
CA TYR A 23 -4.24 -17.58 -2.17
C TYR A 23 -5.57 -18.28 -1.99
N LEU A 24 -6.03 -18.98 -3.01
CA LEU A 24 -7.19 -19.86 -2.95
C LEU A 24 -6.77 -21.24 -3.39
N ASP A 25 -6.96 -22.24 -2.53
CA ASP A 25 -6.56 -23.64 -2.78
C ASP A 25 -5.10 -23.74 -3.27
N LEU A 26 -4.19 -23.02 -2.60
CA LEU A 26 -2.75 -22.97 -2.88
C LEU A 26 -2.38 -22.26 -4.18
N GLU A 27 -3.33 -21.64 -4.84
CA GLU A 27 -3.06 -20.84 -6.04
C GLU A 27 -3.09 -19.35 -5.72
N LEU A 28 -2.11 -18.61 -6.20
CA LEU A 28 -2.03 -17.17 -5.99
C LEU A 28 -3.16 -16.47 -6.75
N VAL A 29 -3.98 -15.71 -6.03
CA VAL A 29 -5.04 -14.88 -6.60
C VAL A 29 -4.58 -13.43 -6.73
N CYS A 30 -4.11 -12.84 -5.61
CA CYS A 30 -3.56 -11.49 -5.60
C CYS A 30 -2.26 -11.47 -4.78
N GLU A 31 -1.21 -10.93 -5.38
CA GLU A 31 0.09 -10.89 -4.70
C GLU A 31 0.09 -9.91 -3.53
N ILE A 32 -0.57 -8.76 -3.68
CA ILE A 32 -0.53 -7.71 -2.65
C ILE A 32 -1.93 -7.18 -2.38
N ILE A 33 -2.64 -7.76 -1.41
CA ILE A 33 -3.94 -7.23 -1.00
C ILE A 33 -3.81 -6.19 0.12
N SER A 34 -2.67 -6.16 0.80
CA SER A 34 -2.35 -5.12 1.77
C SER A 34 -0.86 -4.84 1.73
N LEU A 35 -0.52 -3.58 1.90
CA LEU A 35 0.86 -3.10 1.97
C LEU A 35 1.12 -2.60 3.38
N PHE A 36 2.20 -3.10 3.99
CA PHE A 36 2.60 -2.68 5.33
C PHE A 36 3.94 -1.97 5.27
N ILE A 37 4.04 -0.81 5.90
CA ILE A 37 5.27 -0.02 5.95
C ILE A 37 5.60 0.28 7.41
N ARG A 38 6.80 -0.12 7.84
CA ARG A 38 7.34 0.30 9.14
C ARG A 38 8.27 1.48 8.90
N VAL A 39 8.10 2.51 9.71
CA VAL A 39 8.90 3.73 9.60
C VAL A 39 9.87 3.85 10.78
N ASP A 40 10.69 4.89 10.76
CA ASP A 40 11.78 5.10 11.72
C ASP A 40 11.33 5.30 13.17
N THR A 41 10.05 5.57 13.40
CA THR A 41 9.48 5.63 14.75
C THR A 41 8.99 4.27 15.26
N GLU A 42 9.28 3.19 14.52
CA GLU A 42 8.85 1.81 14.79
C GLU A 42 7.35 1.59 14.63
N VAL A 43 6.63 2.54 14.04
CA VAL A 43 5.19 2.46 13.80
C VAL A 43 4.95 1.74 12.47
N TRP A 44 3.98 0.84 12.45
CA TRP A 44 3.52 0.15 11.25
C TRP A 44 2.28 0.83 10.70
N TYR A 45 2.26 1.02 9.39
CA TYR A 45 1.11 1.53 8.64
C TYR A 45 0.64 0.47 7.68
N LYS A 46 -0.69 0.35 7.55
CA LYS A 46 -1.30 -0.57 6.60
C LYS A 46 -2.04 0.24 5.53
N PHE A 47 -1.73 -0.04 4.28
CA PHE A 47 -2.41 0.55 3.12
C PHE A 47 -3.26 -0.53 2.47
N SER A 48 -4.51 -0.21 2.16
CA SER A 48 -5.40 -1.13 1.47
C SER A 48 -6.45 -0.38 0.68
N MET A 49 -7.16 -1.09 -0.18
CA MET A 49 -8.23 -0.53 -1.00
C MET A 49 -9.40 -1.50 -0.98
N CYS A 50 -10.61 -0.96 -0.93
CA CYS A 50 -11.82 -1.76 -0.93
C CYS A 50 -12.99 -0.92 -1.41
N ASP A 51 -13.72 -1.45 -2.41
CA ASP A 51 -14.96 -0.83 -2.91
C ASP A 51 -14.81 0.66 -3.25
N GLY A 52 -13.75 1.01 -3.96
CA GLY A 52 -13.51 2.39 -4.38
C GLY A 52 -13.03 3.31 -3.29
N GLU A 53 -12.60 2.78 -2.15
CA GLU A 53 -12.05 3.55 -1.05
C GLU A 53 -10.62 3.13 -0.75
N ASN A 54 -9.79 4.10 -0.43
CA ASN A 54 -8.43 3.87 0.02
C ASN A 54 -8.37 3.97 1.54
N PHE A 55 -7.66 3.04 2.17
CA PHE A 55 -7.49 3.01 3.62
C PHE A 55 -6.02 3.07 3.97
N ILE A 56 -5.69 3.92 4.94
CA ILE A 56 -4.38 3.92 5.58
C ILE A 56 -4.62 3.88 7.09
N GLU A 57 -4.03 2.91 7.76
CA GLU A 57 -4.25 2.66 9.18
C GLU A 57 -2.94 2.54 9.92
N ILE A 58 -2.92 3.09 11.14
CA ILE A 58 -1.81 2.85 12.07
C ILE A 58 -2.13 1.56 12.81
N LEU A 59 -1.20 0.59 12.76
CA LEU A 59 -1.40 -0.69 13.43
C LEU A 59 -0.87 -0.63 14.86
N GLU A 60 -1.59 -1.26 15.78
CA GLU A 60 -1.15 -1.36 17.18
C GLU A 60 -0.10 -2.45 17.36
N GLU A 61 -0.08 -3.43 16.45
CA GLU A 61 0.84 -4.56 16.52
C GLU A 61 1.54 -4.77 15.19
N GLU A 62 2.72 -5.37 15.26
CA GLU A 62 3.45 -5.76 14.06
C GLU A 62 2.65 -6.76 13.23
N PRO A 63 2.53 -6.57 11.90
CA PRO A 63 1.90 -7.57 11.03
C PRO A 63 2.87 -8.74 10.82
N LYS A 64 2.77 -9.75 11.67
CA LYS A 64 3.72 -10.86 11.72
C LYS A 64 3.77 -11.63 10.42
N GLU A 65 4.96 -12.06 10.03
CA GLU A 65 5.13 -12.89 8.87
C GLU A 65 4.45 -14.25 9.07
N ILE A 66 3.70 -14.69 8.06
CA ILE A 66 3.01 -15.98 8.06
C ILE A 66 3.28 -16.62 6.71
N MET A 67 3.90 -17.80 6.73
CA MET A 67 4.20 -18.53 5.51
C MET A 67 2.97 -19.30 5.03
N LEU A 68 2.84 -19.43 3.71
CA LEU A 68 1.69 -20.14 3.12
C LEU A 68 1.53 -21.56 3.67
N ASN A 69 2.64 -22.27 3.88
CA ASN A 69 2.59 -23.65 4.39
C ASN A 69 2.16 -23.75 5.85
N GLU A 70 2.09 -22.63 6.57
CA GLU A 70 1.58 -22.61 7.95
C GLU A 70 0.06 -22.45 8.01
N ILE A 71 -0.58 -22.17 6.87
CA ILE A 71 -2.01 -21.88 6.80
C ILE A 71 -2.73 -23.12 6.28
N GLN A 72 -3.69 -23.64 7.07
CA GLN A 72 -4.45 -24.83 6.72
C GLN A 72 -5.89 -24.51 6.35
N ASP A 73 -6.06 -23.51 5.50
CA ASP A 73 -7.36 -23.07 5.03
C ASP A 73 -7.29 -22.90 3.52
N GLU A 74 -8.41 -23.14 2.82
CA GLU A 74 -8.45 -22.89 1.38
C GLU A 74 -8.25 -21.43 1.03
N PHE A 75 -8.69 -20.51 1.92
CA PHE A 75 -8.41 -19.07 1.81
C PHE A 75 -7.21 -18.74 2.68
N ALA A 76 -6.09 -18.39 2.06
CA ALA A 76 -4.86 -18.13 2.80
C ALA A 76 -4.36 -16.70 2.53
N TYR A 77 -3.91 -16.07 3.61
CA TYR A 77 -3.43 -14.67 3.56
C TYR A 77 -2.02 -14.57 4.16
N PRO A 78 -1.01 -15.13 3.49
CA PRO A 78 0.36 -15.06 4.02
C PRO A 78 0.90 -13.63 3.98
N ILE A 79 1.82 -13.34 4.90
CA ILE A 79 2.49 -12.04 5.00
C ILE A 79 3.98 -12.29 4.91
N LYS A 80 4.67 -11.53 4.04
CA LYS A 80 6.12 -11.63 3.89
C LYS A 80 6.76 -10.25 3.81
N THR A 81 8.01 -10.18 4.24
CA THR A 81 8.85 -9.00 4.04
C THR A 81 9.40 -9.03 2.63
N ILE A 82 9.41 -7.89 1.96
CA ILE A 82 9.99 -7.79 0.61
C ILE A 82 11.21 -6.89 0.64
N SER A 83 12.17 -7.20 -0.22
CA SER A 83 13.32 -6.33 -0.45
C SER A 83 12.90 -5.22 -1.42
N SER A 84 13.37 -4.01 -1.16
CA SER A 84 12.96 -2.88 -1.98
C SER A 84 13.99 -1.76 -1.91
N ASN A 85 14.14 -1.05 -3.03
CA ASN A 85 14.95 0.16 -3.10
C ASN A 85 14.31 1.33 -2.36
N TYR A 86 13.08 1.18 -1.90
CA TYR A 86 12.37 2.23 -1.17
C TYR A 86 12.70 2.25 0.31
N VAL A 87 13.33 1.19 0.81
CA VAL A 87 13.79 1.14 2.20
C VAL A 87 14.90 2.17 2.39
N ASP A 88 14.89 2.83 3.54
CA ASP A 88 15.79 3.93 3.92
C ASP A 88 15.53 5.24 3.17
N ARG A 89 14.42 5.35 2.47
CA ARG A 89 13.97 6.59 1.85
C ARG A 89 12.93 7.29 2.70
N LYS A 90 12.98 8.62 2.70
CA LYS A 90 12.02 9.44 3.44
C LYS A 90 10.77 9.66 2.59
N ILE A 91 9.61 9.53 3.22
CA ILE A 91 8.33 9.80 2.57
C ILE A 91 8.11 11.31 2.58
N ILE A 92 8.02 11.90 1.39
CA ILE A 92 7.86 13.35 1.21
C ILE A 92 6.38 13.72 1.12
N ASP A 93 5.59 12.88 0.44
CA ASP A 93 4.18 13.17 0.20
C ASP A 93 3.45 11.86 -0.14
N ILE A 94 2.14 11.86 0.06
CA ILE A 94 1.27 10.76 -0.35
C ILE A 94 0.08 11.37 -1.08
N LYS A 95 -0.17 10.86 -2.28
CA LYS A 95 -1.32 11.26 -3.09
C LYS A 95 -2.18 10.05 -3.35
N GLU A 96 -3.46 10.27 -3.60
CA GLU A 96 -4.39 9.19 -3.89
C GLU A 96 -4.82 9.25 -5.36
N TYR A 97 -4.92 8.08 -5.97
CA TYR A 97 -5.45 7.96 -7.32
C TYR A 97 -6.97 8.03 -7.29
N ILE A 98 -7.55 8.78 -8.23
CA ILE A 98 -8.99 8.81 -8.42
C ILE A 98 -9.31 8.32 -9.83
N TYR A 99 -10.33 7.47 -9.95
CA TYR A 99 -10.80 6.97 -11.24
C TYR A 99 -11.77 7.98 -11.84
N LYS A 100 -11.41 8.56 -12.98
CA LYS A 100 -12.15 9.69 -13.56
C LYS A 100 -13.54 9.36 -14.03
N ASN A 101 -13.78 8.12 -14.44
CA ASN A 101 -15.07 7.70 -15.00
C ASN A 101 -16.09 7.30 -13.93
N LEU A 102 -15.61 7.09 -12.70
CA LEU A 102 -16.48 6.74 -11.57
C LEU A 102 -16.17 7.73 -10.46
N TRP A 103 -17.08 8.66 -10.23
CA TRP A 103 -16.90 9.71 -9.24
C TRP A 103 -16.64 9.11 -7.87
N ASP A 104 -15.65 9.66 -7.18
CA ASP A 104 -15.29 9.31 -5.81
C ASP A 104 -14.68 7.91 -5.63
N GLU A 105 -14.37 7.18 -6.71
CA GLU A 105 -13.62 5.94 -6.56
C GLU A 105 -12.12 6.21 -6.47
N LEU A 106 -11.53 5.78 -5.37
CA LEU A 106 -10.10 5.89 -5.11
C LEU A 106 -9.46 4.52 -5.29
N ASN A 107 -8.41 4.45 -6.10
CA ASN A 107 -7.81 3.18 -6.52
C ASN A 107 -6.36 3.04 -6.14
N GLY A 108 -5.91 3.71 -5.12
CA GLY A 108 -4.56 3.52 -4.63
C GLY A 108 -3.86 4.80 -4.21
N PHE A 109 -2.57 4.63 -3.96
CA PHE A 109 -1.73 5.69 -3.42
C PHE A 109 -0.47 5.84 -4.27
N TYR A 110 -0.01 7.08 -4.41
CA TYR A 110 1.35 7.37 -4.86
C TYR A 110 2.14 7.87 -3.66
N ILE A 111 3.21 7.19 -3.33
CA ILE A 111 4.09 7.53 -2.21
C ILE A 111 5.35 8.16 -2.78
N LYS A 112 5.47 9.47 -2.62
CA LYS A 112 6.63 10.22 -3.09
C LYS A 112 7.73 10.16 -2.06
N LEU A 113 8.93 9.82 -2.51
CA LEU A 113 10.11 9.67 -1.67
C LEU A 113 11.10 10.81 -1.94
N ASP A 114 12.08 10.96 -1.05
CA ASP A 114 13.20 11.87 -1.29
C ASP A 114 13.98 11.39 -2.52
N ASN A 115 14.95 12.16 -3.00
CA ASN A 115 15.74 11.88 -4.21
C ASN A 115 14.91 11.78 -5.51
N GLU A 116 13.75 12.41 -5.54
CA GLU A 116 12.87 12.49 -6.74
C GLU A 116 12.36 11.14 -7.22
N THR A 117 12.30 10.15 -6.34
CA THR A 117 11.71 8.84 -6.65
C THR A 117 10.36 8.69 -5.95
N GLY A 118 9.71 7.57 -6.20
CA GLY A 118 8.46 7.22 -5.56
C GLY A 118 7.91 5.94 -6.13
N PHE A 119 6.83 5.46 -5.54
CA PHE A 119 6.16 4.26 -6.03
C PHE A 119 4.66 4.38 -5.80
N SER A 120 3.93 3.61 -6.59
CA SER A 120 2.48 3.55 -6.49
C SER A 120 2.04 2.19 -5.99
N TYR A 121 1.08 2.21 -5.06
CA TYR A 121 0.34 1.03 -4.64
C TYR A 121 -1.07 1.22 -5.17
N PHE A 122 -1.42 0.45 -6.20
CA PHE A 122 -2.52 0.79 -7.10
C PHE A 122 -3.27 -0.47 -7.50
N GLU A 123 -4.59 -0.39 -7.57
CA GLU A 123 -5.43 -1.51 -7.98
C GLU A 123 -5.59 -1.55 -9.50
N GLU A 124 -5.23 -2.68 -10.09
CA GLU A 124 -5.40 -2.93 -11.52
C GLU A 124 -5.88 -4.37 -11.71
N ASN A 125 -6.92 -4.56 -12.51
CA ASN A 125 -7.51 -5.88 -12.76
C ASN A 125 -7.92 -6.59 -11.46
N ASP A 126 -8.57 -5.85 -10.57
CA ASP A 126 -9.08 -6.33 -9.29
C ASP A 126 -8.02 -6.74 -8.27
N CYS A 127 -6.74 -6.56 -8.58
CA CYS A 127 -5.66 -6.84 -7.63
C CYS A 127 -4.75 -5.62 -7.47
N PRO A 128 -4.46 -5.22 -6.23
CA PRO A 128 -3.46 -4.17 -6.00
C PRO A 128 -2.05 -4.64 -6.38
N MET A 129 -1.25 -3.72 -6.85
CA MET A 129 0.13 -3.97 -7.27
C MET A 129 1.01 -2.79 -6.89
N ILE A 130 2.31 -3.01 -6.82
CA ILE A 130 3.29 -1.94 -6.63
C ILE A 130 3.93 -1.64 -7.97
N PHE A 131 3.94 -0.36 -8.34
CA PHE A 131 4.60 0.14 -9.55
C PHE A 131 5.66 1.15 -9.16
N ASP A 132 6.81 1.11 -9.82
CA ASP A 132 7.80 2.14 -9.65
C ASP A 132 7.30 3.42 -10.33
N GLY A 133 7.32 4.53 -9.59
CA GLY A 133 6.90 5.82 -10.13
C GLY A 133 5.39 6.03 -10.15
N ILE A 134 4.97 6.98 -10.96
CA ILE A 134 3.58 7.39 -11.13
C ILE A 134 2.96 6.64 -12.29
N LYS A 135 1.79 6.04 -12.07
CA LYS A 135 1.03 5.46 -13.16
C LYS A 135 -0.10 6.43 -13.53
N ILE A 136 0.10 7.22 -14.58
CA ILE A 136 -0.90 8.14 -15.10
C ILE A 136 -1.37 7.62 -16.45
N ASP A 137 -2.68 7.44 -16.59
CA ASP A 137 -3.29 7.22 -17.88
C ASP A 137 -4.53 8.11 -17.98
N LYS A 138 -5.29 7.95 -19.06
CA LYS A 138 -6.45 8.81 -19.33
C LYS A 138 -7.56 8.66 -18.30
N GLU A 139 -7.58 7.57 -17.55
CA GLU A 139 -8.68 7.23 -16.66
C GLU A 139 -8.43 7.64 -15.21
N TYR A 140 -7.19 8.03 -14.87
CA TYR A 140 -6.83 8.30 -13.48
C TYR A 140 -6.20 9.68 -13.30
N SER A 141 -6.42 10.25 -12.14
CA SER A 141 -5.78 11.48 -11.71
C SER A 141 -5.49 11.39 -10.20
N PHE A 142 -4.78 12.39 -9.68
CA PHE A 142 -4.49 12.44 -8.25
C PHE A 142 -5.49 13.29 -7.50
N VAL A 143 -5.75 12.89 -6.26
CA VAL A 143 -6.40 13.73 -5.26
C VAL A 143 -5.36 14.09 -4.23
N SER A 144 -5.31 15.36 -3.86
CA SER A 144 -4.41 15.83 -2.82
C SER A 144 -4.83 15.26 -1.46
N SER A 145 -3.84 14.79 -0.69
CA SER A 145 -4.08 14.30 0.67
C SER A 145 -4.51 15.39 1.64
N ASP A 146 -4.42 16.66 1.23
CA ASP A 146 -4.76 17.81 2.07
C ASP A 146 -6.24 18.19 1.99
N GLN A 147 -7.03 17.47 1.24
CA GLN A 147 -8.45 17.78 1.05
C GLN A 147 -9.38 16.86 1.82
#